data_2b095d8ff1996cc4156e3f5393421cb0
#
_entry.id   2b095d8ff1996cc4156e3f5393421cb0
#
_cell.length_a   1.000
_cell.length_b   1.000
_cell.length_c   1.000
_cell.angle_alpha   90.00
_cell.angle_beta   90.00
_cell.angle_gamma   90.00
#
_symmetry.space_group_name_H-M   'P 1'
#
loop_
_entity.id
_entity.type
_entity.pdbx_description
1 polymer ?
#
loop_
_entity_poly.entity_id
_entity_poly.type
_entity_poly.pdbx_seq_one_letter_code
_entity_poly.pdbx_strand_id
1 'polypeptide(L)'
;MKYGLVLSGGGSKGAYESGCMKALQELGYHFDIVTGTSIGALNGLLVAQEDYQKLYELWDTLSLEKVLKHPIQFDFSIENLMNNSSNIGPFLKSYLDKKGADIEPLVQLIKGLYNGKKAKSSPIKYGLCTVAFPSMKPLEITVDDMSEDNIVEYAIASASCFPAFPIHYIDKQGYIDGGYYDNLPISLALKMGAQKIIAIELNQEATHPYLLHRENITIIRPSKHLGGFLDFNRELLDQRIRLGYLDTLKTFKKLKGHRFAFYPEENIQEIALSFHNQILNYENQYNHHLLTISDETPILDLLKENTYLDYL
;
A
#
# COMPACT_ATOMS: atom_id res chain seq x y z
N MET A 1 -23.62 1.53 -11.35
CA MET A 1 -22.91 0.67 -10.36
C MET A 1 -21.78 1.52 -9.82
N LYS A 2 -21.67 1.67 -8.47
CA LYS A 2 -20.64 2.53 -7.85
C LYS A 2 -19.39 1.73 -7.53
N TYR A 3 -18.26 2.19 -8.06
CA TYR A 3 -16.94 1.61 -7.76
C TYR A 3 -16.25 2.36 -6.62
N GLY A 4 -15.78 1.62 -5.63
CA GLY A 4 -14.96 2.12 -4.53
C GLY A 4 -13.50 1.74 -4.71
N LEU A 5 -12.59 2.69 -4.51
CA LEU A 5 -11.17 2.47 -4.31
C LEU A 5 -10.86 2.57 -2.83
N VAL A 6 -10.12 1.60 -2.30
CA VAL A 6 -9.69 1.60 -0.90
C VAL A 6 -8.19 1.50 -0.83
N LEU A 7 -7.55 2.44 -0.13
CA LEU A 7 -6.10 2.58 -0.04
C LEU A 7 -5.62 2.40 1.41
N SER A 8 -4.62 1.56 1.60
CA SER A 8 -4.15 1.24 2.95
C SER A 8 -3.09 2.20 3.47
N GLY A 9 -2.90 2.22 4.78
CA GLY A 9 -1.76 2.90 5.39
C GLY A 9 -0.46 2.13 5.24
N GLY A 10 0.69 2.85 5.21
CA GLY A 10 2.00 2.22 5.08
C GLY A 10 3.16 3.14 4.76
N GLY A 11 3.03 4.45 4.94
CA GLY A 11 4.12 5.42 4.73
C GLY A 11 4.70 5.36 3.31
N SER A 12 6.01 5.22 3.18
CA SER A 12 6.70 5.17 1.89
C SER A 12 6.29 3.99 0.98
N LYS A 13 5.61 2.97 1.55
CA LYS A 13 5.02 1.87 0.78
C LYS A 13 3.89 2.36 -0.14
N GLY A 14 3.31 3.56 0.09
CA GLY A 14 2.31 4.19 -0.78
C GLY A 14 2.78 4.42 -2.23
N ALA A 15 4.09 4.36 -2.50
CA ALA A 15 4.63 4.30 -3.86
C ALA A 15 4.06 3.11 -4.67
N TYR A 16 3.80 1.98 -4.03
CA TYR A 16 3.14 0.83 -4.63
C TYR A 16 1.72 1.17 -5.11
N GLU A 17 0.95 1.93 -4.31
CA GLU A 17 -0.39 2.38 -4.68
C GLU A 17 -0.37 3.26 -5.92
N SER A 18 0.65 4.13 -6.07
CA SER A 18 0.83 4.95 -7.28
C SER A 18 0.98 4.07 -8.53
N GLY A 19 1.78 3.00 -8.45
CA GLY A 19 1.91 2.01 -9.53
C GLY A 19 0.60 1.28 -9.84
N CYS A 20 -0.14 0.88 -8.80
CA CYS A 20 -1.46 0.27 -8.95
C CYS A 20 -2.44 1.22 -9.65
N MET A 21 -2.47 2.49 -9.24
CA MET A 21 -3.34 3.50 -9.85
C MET A 21 -3.05 3.70 -11.33
N LYS A 22 -1.77 3.73 -11.73
CA LYS A 22 -1.39 3.83 -13.13
C LYS A 22 -1.96 2.67 -13.95
N ALA A 23 -1.78 1.42 -13.48
CA ALA A 23 -2.34 0.25 -14.15
C ALA A 23 -3.87 0.26 -14.18
N LEU A 24 -4.54 0.67 -13.10
CA LEU A 24 -6.00 0.76 -13.04
C LEU A 24 -6.55 1.78 -14.03
N GLN A 25 -5.89 2.94 -14.20
CA GLN A 25 -6.27 3.92 -15.21
C GLN A 25 -6.11 3.37 -16.64
N GLU A 26 -4.99 2.70 -16.93
CA GLU A 26 -4.75 2.07 -18.23
C GLU A 26 -5.77 0.95 -18.53
N LEU A 27 -6.27 0.28 -17.48
CA LEU A 27 -7.35 -0.71 -17.59
C LEU A 27 -8.75 -0.08 -17.69
N GLY A 28 -8.86 1.26 -17.64
CA GLY A 28 -10.11 1.99 -17.80
C GLY A 28 -10.99 2.02 -16.54
N TYR A 29 -10.43 1.80 -15.35
CA TYR A 29 -11.19 1.92 -14.11
C TYR A 29 -11.39 3.38 -13.71
N HIS A 30 -12.62 3.71 -13.36
CA HIS A 30 -13.03 4.98 -12.77
C HIS A 30 -13.72 4.70 -11.44
N PHE A 31 -13.54 5.60 -10.47
CA PHE A 31 -14.05 5.42 -9.12
C PHE A 31 -15.05 6.52 -8.77
N ASP A 32 -16.13 6.11 -8.08
CA ASP A 32 -17.14 7.02 -7.53
C ASP A 32 -16.82 7.37 -6.08
N ILE A 33 -16.10 6.48 -5.38
CA ILE A 33 -15.79 6.57 -3.96
C ILE A 33 -14.32 6.19 -3.77
N VAL A 34 -13.62 6.98 -2.96
CA VAL A 34 -12.25 6.68 -2.53
C VAL A 34 -12.19 6.77 -1.01
N THR A 35 -11.70 5.73 -0.36
CA THR A 35 -11.41 5.75 1.07
C THR A 35 -9.96 5.37 1.32
N GLY A 36 -9.36 5.94 2.36
CA GLY A 36 -7.97 5.66 2.67
C GLY A 36 -7.60 5.92 4.12
N THR A 37 -6.47 5.36 4.51
CA THR A 37 -5.87 5.55 5.84
C THR A 37 -4.41 5.95 5.68
N SER A 38 -3.93 6.89 6.49
CA SER A 38 -2.52 7.32 6.48
C SER A 38 -2.07 7.76 5.08
N ILE A 39 -1.00 7.18 4.54
CA ILE A 39 -0.57 7.48 3.17
C ILE A 39 -1.67 7.19 2.13
N GLY A 40 -2.50 6.18 2.37
CA GLY A 40 -3.65 5.89 1.51
C GLY A 40 -4.70 6.99 1.54
N ALA A 41 -4.87 7.71 2.67
CA ALA A 41 -5.71 8.91 2.72
C ALA A 41 -5.12 10.04 1.87
N LEU A 42 -3.81 10.25 1.91
CA LEU A 42 -3.12 11.24 1.08
C LEU A 42 -3.21 10.90 -0.41
N ASN A 43 -2.83 9.68 -0.81
CA ASN A 43 -2.95 9.24 -2.20
C ASN A 43 -4.42 9.31 -2.67
N GLY A 44 -5.36 8.87 -1.82
CA GLY A 44 -6.78 8.90 -2.10
C GLY A 44 -7.34 10.32 -2.30
N LEU A 45 -6.82 11.31 -1.60
CA LEU A 45 -7.24 12.71 -1.77
C LEU A 45 -6.81 13.25 -3.15
N LEU A 46 -5.62 12.88 -3.67
CA LEU A 46 -5.21 13.23 -5.04
C LEU A 46 -6.11 12.55 -6.08
N VAL A 47 -6.49 11.28 -5.85
CA VAL A 47 -7.45 10.58 -6.71
C VAL A 47 -8.82 11.28 -6.67
N ALA A 48 -9.31 11.63 -5.48
CA ALA A 48 -10.56 12.36 -5.31
C ALA A 48 -10.55 13.73 -5.99
N GLN A 49 -9.40 14.38 -6.08
CA GLN A 49 -9.22 15.62 -6.83
C GLN A 49 -9.07 15.40 -8.35
N GLU A 50 -9.02 14.15 -8.82
CA GLU A 50 -8.69 13.78 -10.20
C GLU A 50 -7.29 14.29 -10.63
N ASP A 51 -6.35 14.43 -9.66
CA ASP A 51 -4.98 14.91 -9.86
C ASP A 51 -3.98 13.74 -9.97
N TYR A 52 -4.27 12.78 -10.83
CA TYR A 52 -3.44 11.58 -11.02
C TYR A 52 -2.00 11.91 -11.41
N GLN A 53 -1.81 12.92 -12.26
CA GLN A 53 -0.47 13.34 -12.67
C GLN A 53 0.36 13.82 -11.46
N LYS A 54 -0.25 14.59 -10.55
CA LYS A 54 0.42 15.00 -9.31
C LYS A 54 0.74 13.82 -8.39
N LEU A 55 -0.12 12.79 -8.36
CA LEU A 55 0.16 11.56 -7.62
C LEU A 55 1.43 10.88 -8.15
N TYR A 56 1.59 10.76 -9.45
CA TYR A 56 2.78 10.15 -10.04
C TYR A 56 4.03 11.00 -9.82
N GLU A 57 3.96 12.30 -10.10
CA GLU A 57 5.06 13.25 -9.87
C GLU A 57 5.50 13.31 -8.41
N LEU A 58 4.56 13.22 -7.46
CA LEU A 58 4.88 13.13 -6.04
C LEU A 58 5.79 11.92 -5.77
N TRP A 59 5.38 10.73 -6.19
CA TRP A 59 6.14 9.53 -5.92
C TRP A 59 7.44 9.44 -6.74
N ASP A 60 7.48 10.03 -7.93
CA ASP A 60 8.72 10.12 -8.73
C ASP A 60 9.76 11.07 -8.13
N THR A 61 9.35 12.01 -7.29
CA THR A 61 10.23 13.04 -6.72
C THR A 61 10.37 13.01 -5.21
N LEU A 62 9.61 12.16 -4.51
CA LEU A 62 9.61 12.11 -3.05
C LEU A 62 10.95 11.57 -2.53
N SER A 63 11.48 12.24 -1.49
CA SER A 63 12.68 11.84 -0.76
C SER A 63 12.49 12.07 0.73
N LEU A 64 13.39 11.53 1.55
CA LEU A 64 13.31 11.67 3.00
C LEU A 64 13.38 13.13 3.46
N GLU A 65 14.14 13.99 2.77
CA GLU A 65 14.29 15.41 3.05
C GLU A 65 13.00 16.19 2.79
N LYS A 66 12.15 15.70 1.88
CA LYS A 66 10.81 16.25 1.64
C LYS A 66 9.79 15.84 2.70
N VAL A 67 10.13 14.84 3.51
CA VAL A 67 9.28 14.33 4.59
C VAL A 67 9.73 14.90 5.94
N LEU A 68 11.05 14.90 6.20
CA LEU A 68 11.64 15.27 7.48
C LEU A 68 12.62 16.44 7.31
N LYS A 69 12.56 17.42 8.20
CA LYS A 69 13.47 18.58 8.19
C LYS A 69 14.91 18.20 8.55
N HIS A 70 15.08 17.29 9.48
CA HIS A 70 16.37 16.75 9.89
C HIS A 70 16.24 15.22 9.87
N PRO A 71 16.47 14.58 8.71
CA PRO A 71 16.35 13.14 8.61
C PRO A 71 17.36 12.49 9.53
N ILE A 72 16.87 11.92 10.63
CA ILE A 72 17.62 11.00 11.47
C ILE A 72 17.39 9.63 10.85
N GLN A 73 18.42 8.81 10.72
CA GLN A 73 18.22 7.40 10.42
C GLN A 73 17.36 6.82 11.55
N PHE A 74 16.06 6.64 11.27
CA PHE A 74 15.19 5.93 12.18
C PHE A 74 15.70 4.50 12.25
N ASP A 75 16.16 4.10 13.43
CA ASP A 75 16.53 2.72 13.68
C ASP A 75 15.28 1.84 13.53
N PHE A 76 15.43 0.68 12.91
CA PHE A 76 14.36 -0.32 12.72
C PHE A 76 13.61 -0.69 14.01
N SER A 77 14.14 -0.30 15.17
CA SER A 77 13.51 -0.42 16.48
C SER A 77 12.14 0.27 16.60
N ILE A 78 11.85 1.32 15.80
CA ILE A 78 10.55 2.03 15.85
C ILE A 78 9.43 1.19 15.23
N GLU A 79 9.70 0.50 14.13
CA GLU A 79 8.71 -0.40 13.50
C GLU A 79 8.37 -1.57 14.43
N ASN A 80 9.35 -2.10 15.14
CA ASN A 80 9.14 -3.12 16.16
C ASN A 80 8.42 -2.60 17.41
N LEU A 81 8.61 -1.34 17.80
CA LEU A 81 7.91 -0.72 18.93
C LEU A 81 6.44 -0.44 18.61
N MET A 82 6.10 -0.09 17.38
CA MET A 82 4.71 0.12 16.96
C MET A 82 3.93 -1.20 16.88
N ASN A 83 4.61 -2.30 16.56
CA ASN A 83 4.02 -3.65 16.53
C ASN A 83 3.90 -4.31 17.91
N ASN A 84 4.62 -3.81 18.93
CA ASN A 84 4.65 -4.36 20.30
C ASN A 84 4.12 -3.33 21.31
N SER A 85 2.81 -3.29 21.51
CA SER A 85 2.12 -2.32 22.38
C SER A 85 2.59 -2.29 23.85
N SER A 86 3.21 -3.34 24.37
CA SER A 86 3.68 -3.44 25.77
C SER A 86 4.94 -2.65 26.10
N ASN A 87 5.77 -2.27 25.10
CA ASN A 87 7.04 -1.56 25.29
C ASN A 87 6.99 -0.07 24.93
N ILE A 88 5.81 0.44 24.57
CA ILE A 88 5.60 1.82 24.11
C ILE A 88 5.85 2.86 25.21
N GLY A 89 5.60 2.53 26.48
CA GLY A 89 5.64 3.52 27.57
C GLY A 89 6.97 4.27 27.75
N PRO A 90 8.12 3.59 27.89
CA PRO A 90 9.44 4.24 28.05
C PRO A 90 9.86 5.04 26.80
N PHE A 91 9.53 4.53 25.62
CA PHE A 91 9.82 5.18 24.34
C PHE A 91 8.97 6.45 24.15
N LEU A 92 7.66 6.39 24.44
CA LEU A 92 6.74 7.53 24.40
C LEU A 92 7.24 8.69 25.28
N LYS A 93 7.75 8.38 26.48
CA LYS A 93 8.31 9.40 27.36
C LYS A 93 9.50 10.12 26.72
N SER A 94 10.47 9.36 26.21
CA SER A 94 11.66 9.93 25.53
C SER A 94 11.29 10.72 24.28
N TYR A 95 10.26 10.29 23.56
CA TYR A 95 9.82 10.91 22.33
C TYR A 95 9.00 12.19 22.58
N LEU A 96 8.15 12.20 23.60
CA LEU A 96 7.43 13.40 24.03
C LEU A 96 8.40 14.48 24.52
N ASP A 97 9.47 14.10 25.23
CA ASP A 97 10.53 15.01 25.68
C ASP A 97 11.29 15.64 24.50
N LYS A 98 11.39 14.96 23.37
CA LYS A 98 12.04 15.42 22.13
C LYS A 98 11.10 16.10 21.13
N LYS A 99 9.80 16.20 21.42
CA LYS A 99 8.74 16.79 20.56
C LYS A 99 8.48 16.08 19.22
N GLY A 100 8.91 14.84 19.01
CA GLY A 100 8.72 14.09 17.79
C GLY A 100 9.62 14.51 16.62
N ALA A 101 9.43 13.86 15.45
CA ALA A 101 10.12 14.24 14.22
C ALA A 101 9.53 15.55 13.66
N ASP A 102 10.40 16.44 13.15
CA ASP A 102 9.96 17.67 12.45
C ASP A 102 9.51 17.30 11.03
N ILE A 103 8.19 17.19 10.84
CA ILE A 103 7.53 16.86 9.56
C ILE A 103 7.06 18.11 8.80
N GLU A 104 7.56 19.30 9.15
CA GLU A 104 7.17 20.55 8.47
C GLU A 104 7.33 20.48 6.95
N PRO A 105 8.42 19.89 6.38
CA PRO A 105 8.53 19.71 4.93
C PRO A 105 7.37 18.91 4.34
N LEU A 106 6.97 17.81 4.98
CA LEU A 106 5.82 16.99 4.55
C LEU A 106 4.51 17.78 4.61
N VAL A 107 4.27 18.53 5.68
CA VAL A 107 3.07 19.36 5.84
C VAL A 107 3.00 20.42 4.74
N GLN A 108 4.10 21.11 4.44
CA GLN A 108 4.16 22.08 3.36
C GLN A 108 3.95 21.45 1.99
N LEU A 109 4.55 20.29 1.74
CA LEU A 109 4.35 19.53 0.52
C LEU A 109 2.86 19.16 0.35
N ILE A 110 2.22 18.63 1.40
CA ILE A 110 0.80 18.30 1.40
C ILE A 110 -0.02 19.57 1.12
N LYS A 111 0.18 20.66 1.84
CA LYS A 111 -0.56 21.92 1.62
C LYS A 111 -0.38 22.50 0.23
N GLY A 112 0.75 22.26 -0.43
CA GLY A 112 1.00 22.67 -1.81
C GLY A 112 0.32 21.79 -2.88
N LEU A 113 0.11 20.51 -2.59
CA LEU A 113 -0.45 19.54 -3.53
C LEU A 113 -1.98 19.47 -3.48
N TYR A 114 -2.57 19.66 -2.30
CA TYR A 114 -3.98 19.39 -2.07
C TYR A 114 -4.83 20.66 -2.08
N ASN A 115 -6.03 20.53 -2.60
CA ASN A 115 -7.00 21.59 -2.70
C ASN A 115 -8.38 21.11 -2.19
N GLY A 116 -8.74 21.52 -0.97
CA GLY A 116 -9.97 21.12 -0.32
C GLY A 116 -11.23 21.49 -1.12
N LYS A 117 -11.24 22.69 -1.76
CA LYS A 117 -12.35 23.11 -2.61
C LYS A 117 -12.52 22.19 -3.81
N LYS A 118 -11.42 21.80 -4.47
CA LYS A 118 -11.45 20.84 -5.58
C LYS A 118 -11.98 19.47 -5.13
N ALA A 119 -11.49 18.98 -3.98
CA ALA A 119 -11.95 17.72 -3.40
C ALA A 119 -13.46 17.77 -3.04
N LYS A 120 -13.92 18.90 -2.45
CA LYS A 120 -15.32 19.07 -2.06
C LYS A 120 -16.29 19.12 -3.26
N SER A 121 -15.84 19.69 -4.39
CA SER A 121 -16.62 19.79 -5.61
C SER A 121 -16.49 18.60 -6.56
N SER A 122 -15.63 17.63 -6.23
CA SER A 122 -15.41 16.46 -7.06
C SER A 122 -16.63 15.53 -7.12
N PRO A 123 -16.87 14.87 -8.26
CA PRO A 123 -17.84 13.77 -8.33
C PRO A 123 -17.41 12.55 -7.52
N ILE A 124 -16.11 12.40 -7.23
CA ILE A 124 -15.56 11.29 -6.47
C ILE A 124 -15.70 11.58 -4.98
N LYS A 125 -16.50 10.80 -4.28
CA LYS A 125 -16.68 10.93 -2.82
C LYS A 125 -15.45 10.41 -2.09
N TYR A 126 -14.91 11.22 -1.18
CA TYR A 126 -13.72 10.91 -0.42
C TYR A 126 -14.05 10.63 1.05
N GLY A 127 -13.39 9.65 1.66
CA GLY A 127 -13.49 9.34 3.08
C GLY A 127 -12.15 8.84 3.63
N LEU A 128 -11.94 9.04 4.93
CA LEU A 128 -10.73 8.59 5.61
C LEU A 128 -11.01 8.13 7.04
N CYS A 129 -10.03 7.43 7.60
CA CYS A 129 -10.00 7.07 9.02
C CYS A 129 -8.91 7.87 9.74
N THR A 130 -9.20 8.30 10.97
CA THR A 130 -8.21 8.84 11.93
C THR A 130 -8.65 8.45 13.34
N VAL A 131 -7.82 8.69 14.34
CA VAL A 131 -8.12 8.37 15.74
C VAL A 131 -7.95 9.60 16.60
N ALA A 132 -8.97 9.97 17.37
CA ALA A 132 -8.90 11.08 18.31
C ALA A 132 -7.98 10.75 19.50
N PHE A 133 -7.07 11.66 19.83
CA PHE A 133 -6.12 11.50 20.93
C PHE A 133 -6.39 12.55 22.04
N PRO A 134 -6.32 12.21 23.33
CA PRO A 134 -5.88 10.92 23.89
C PRO A 134 -7.00 9.87 24.06
N SER A 135 -8.23 10.16 23.64
CA SER A 135 -9.40 9.31 23.92
C SER A 135 -9.37 7.97 23.17
N MET A 136 -8.53 7.83 22.16
CA MET A 136 -8.43 6.68 21.26
C MET A 136 -9.76 6.31 20.56
N LYS A 137 -10.65 7.28 20.40
CA LYS A 137 -11.91 7.09 19.67
C LYS A 137 -11.66 7.12 18.18
N PRO A 138 -12.03 6.06 17.43
CA PRO A 138 -11.92 6.07 15.98
C PRO A 138 -12.87 7.10 15.37
N LEU A 139 -12.45 7.71 14.28
CA LEU A 139 -13.24 8.63 13.47
C LEU A 139 -13.14 8.20 12.00
N GLU A 140 -14.26 7.74 11.47
CA GLU A 140 -14.49 7.63 10.03
C GLU A 140 -15.19 8.91 9.59
N ILE A 141 -14.60 9.65 8.66
CA ILE A 141 -15.13 10.95 8.22
C ILE A 141 -15.10 11.03 6.70
N THR A 142 -16.13 11.63 6.12
CA THR A 142 -16.28 11.78 4.68
C THR A 142 -16.17 13.23 4.24
N VAL A 143 -15.93 13.47 2.96
CA VAL A 143 -15.89 14.81 2.39
C VAL A 143 -17.17 15.61 2.66
N ASP A 144 -18.30 14.94 2.82
CA ASP A 144 -19.59 15.59 3.11
C ASP A 144 -19.62 16.19 4.53
N ASP A 145 -18.89 15.59 5.47
CA ASP A 145 -18.80 16.00 6.88
C ASP A 145 -17.70 17.04 7.14
N MET A 146 -16.80 17.29 6.17
CA MET A 146 -15.66 18.20 6.30
C MET A 146 -15.94 19.54 5.62
N SER A 147 -15.41 20.64 6.17
CA SER A 147 -15.28 21.90 5.43
C SER A 147 -14.16 21.85 4.40
N GLU A 148 -14.16 22.73 3.41
CA GLU A 148 -13.08 22.84 2.41
C GLU A 148 -11.71 23.01 3.06
N ASP A 149 -11.62 23.76 4.15
CA ASP A 149 -10.38 24.03 4.86
C ASP A 149 -9.89 22.83 5.68
N ASN A 150 -10.82 21.98 6.17
CA ASN A 150 -10.49 20.89 7.07
C ASN A 150 -10.18 19.56 6.34
N ILE A 151 -10.51 19.42 5.07
CA ILE A 151 -10.25 18.18 4.32
C ILE A 151 -8.75 17.81 4.36
N VAL A 152 -7.89 18.80 4.08
CA VAL A 152 -6.44 18.62 4.08
C VAL A 152 -5.92 18.33 5.48
N GLU A 153 -6.44 19.04 6.50
CA GLU A 153 -6.06 18.86 7.89
C GLU A 153 -6.42 17.44 8.39
N TYR A 154 -7.59 16.90 8.03
CA TYR A 154 -7.96 15.53 8.36
C TYR A 154 -7.10 14.49 7.61
N ALA A 155 -6.69 14.76 6.37
CA ALA A 155 -5.77 13.89 5.66
C ALA A 155 -4.38 13.85 6.33
N ILE A 156 -3.87 15.00 6.82
CA ILE A 156 -2.65 15.08 7.64
C ILE A 156 -2.84 14.31 8.95
N ALA A 157 -3.98 14.50 9.62
CA ALA A 157 -4.31 13.80 10.87
C ALA A 157 -4.30 12.28 10.68
N SER A 158 -4.89 11.80 9.58
CA SER A 158 -4.89 10.38 9.21
C SER A 158 -3.48 9.82 9.00
N ALA A 159 -2.52 10.65 8.58
CA ALA A 159 -1.12 10.27 8.35
C ALA A 159 -0.18 10.61 9.52
N SER A 160 -0.72 11.05 10.66
CA SER A 160 0.06 11.42 11.86
C SER A 160 0.41 10.19 12.68
N CYS A 161 1.36 9.40 12.17
CA CYS A 161 1.81 8.12 12.74
C CYS A 161 2.60 8.35 14.05
N PHE A 162 1.88 8.73 15.12
CA PHE A 162 2.46 8.91 16.45
C PHE A 162 2.94 7.55 17.01
N PRO A 163 4.14 7.46 17.63
CA PRO A 163 5.03 8.55 17.99
C PRO A 163 6.08 8.94 16.93
N ALA A 164 6.13 8.29 15.78
CA ALA A 164 7.09 8.64 14.73
C ALA A 164 6.85 10.08 14.20
N PHE A 165 5.58 10.44 14.02
CA PHE A 165 5.15 11.79 13.66
C PHE A 165 4.36 12.41 14.80
N PRO A 166 4.31 13.76 14.90
CA PRO A 166 3.59 14.44 15.97
C PRO A 166 2.08 14.24 15.85
N ILE A 167 1.38 14.40 17.00
CA ILE A 167 -0.07 14.50 17.04
C ILE A 167 -0.51 15.73 16.24
N HIS A 168 -1.47 15.56 15.34
CA HIS A 168 -2.04 16.67 14.58
C HIS A 168 -3.27 17.24 15.29
N TYR A 169 -3.38 18.56 15.33
CA TYR A 169 -4.46 19.24 16.02
C TYR A 169 -5.39 19.95 15.05
N ILE A 170 -6.69 19.63 15.14
CA ILE A 170 -7.78 20.31 14.43
C ILE A 170 -8.74 20.85 15.50
N ASP A 171 -8.98 22.16 15.54
CA ASP A 171 -9.87 22.81 16.50
C ASP A 171 -9.62 22.40 17.96
N LYS A 172 -8.36 22.33 18.39
CA LYS A 172 -7.88 21.91 19.72
C LYS A 172 -8.03 20.41 20.04
N GLN A 173 -8.65 19.62 19.18
CA GLN A 173 -8.69 18.17 19.32
C GLN A 173 -7.46 17.56 18.64
N GLY A 174 -6.72 16.73 19.38
CA GLY A 174 -5.60 15.96 18.83
C GLY A 174 -6.07 14.73 18.05
N TYR A 175 -5.38 14.42 16.98
CA TYR A 175 -5.61 13.24 16.16
C TYR A 175 -4.30 12.53 15.84
N ILE A 176 -4.38 11.22 15.67
CA ILE A 176 -3.28 10.35 15.26
C ILE A 176 -3.72 9.45 14.11
N ASP A 177 -2.75 8.74 13.52
CA ASP A 177 -2.93 7.89 12.34
C ASP A 177 -4.14 6.94 12.45
N GLY A 178 -4.90 6.87 11.37
CA GLY A 178 -6.06 5.99 11.27
C GLY A 178 -5.74 4.50 11.31
N GLY A 179 -4.49 4.12 11.04
CA GLY A 179 -4.01 2.74 11.12
C GLY A 179 -4.13 2.11 12.51
N TYR A 180 -4.26 2.92 13.55
CA TYR A 180 -4.60 2.46 14.91
C TYR A 180 -6.03 1.91 15.04
N TYR A 181 -6.88 2.16 14.05
CA TYR A 181 -8.25 1.67 14.01
C TYR A 181 -8.50 0.74 12.82
N ASP A 182 -8.43 1.27 11.61
CA ASP A 182 -8.64 0.51 10.37
C ASP A 182 -7.63 0.95 9.30
N ASN A 183 -6.66 0.09 9.05
CA ASN A 183 -5.59 0.38 8.08
C ASN A 183 -6.00 0.21 6.63
N LEU A 184 -7.13 -0.46 6.35
CA LEU A 184 -7.68 -0.68 5.01
C LEU A 184 -9.21 -0.48 5.06
N PRO A 185 -9.73 0.77 4.98
CA PRO A 185 -11.09 1.14 5.36
C PRO A 185 -12.14 0.72 4.32
N ILE A 186 -12.25 -0.60 4.08
CA ILE A 186 -13.25 -1.20 3.19
C ILE A 186 -14.66 -0.97 3.74
N SER A 187 -14.81 -1.06 5.07
CA SER A 187 -16.11 -0.86 5.73
C SER A 187 -16.65 0.56 5.51
N LEU A 188 -15.77 1.57 5.51
CA LEU A 188 -16.13 2.94 5.21
C LEU A 188 -16.61 3.09 3.75
N ALA A 189 -15.90 2.51 2.79
CA ALA A 189 -16.31 2.54 1.38
C ALA A 189 -17.70 1.89 1.18
N LEU A 190 -17.98 0.78 1.86
CA LEU A 190 -19.30 0.14 1.84
C LEU A 190 -20.38 1.04 2.44
N LYS A 191 -20.13 1.70 3.59
CA LYS A 191 -21.03 2.67 4.21
C LYS A 191 -21.34 3.86 3.30
N MET A 192 -20.35 4.31 2.50
CA MET A 192 -20.50 5.37 1.49
C MET A 192 -21.26 4.91 0.24
N GLY A 193 -21.59 3.62 0.15
CA GLY A 193 -22.41 3.05 -0.92
C GLY A 193 -21.66 2.43 -2.08
N ALA A 194 -20.38 2.06 -1.90
CA ALA A 194 -19.63 1.28 -2.89
C ALA A 194 -20.26 -0.10 -3.08
N GLN A 195 -20.51 -0.47 -4.34
CA GLN A 195 -21.11 -1.75 -4.73
C GLN A 195 -20.04 -2.75 -5.19
N LYS A 196 -18.99 -2.23 -5.85
CA LYS A 196 -17.77 -2.97 -6.17
C LYS A 196 -16.58 -2.22 -5.60
N ILE A 197 -15.61 -2.95 -5.07
CA ILE A 197 -14.44 -2.39 -4.41
C ILE A 197 -13.18 -2.96 -5.04
N ILE A 198 -12.22 -2.08 -5.32
CA ILE A 198 -10.82 -2.43 -5.53
C ILE A 198 -10.07 -1.89 -4.33
N ALA A 199 -9.49 -2.79 -3.52
CA ALA A 199 -8.69 -2.44 -2.36
C ALA A 199 -7.22 -2.70 -2.65
N ILE A 200 -6.36 -1.71 -2.37
CA ILE A 200 -4.91 -1.84 -2.50
C ILE A 200 -4.33 -1.98 -1.10
N GLU A 201 -3.82 -3.15 -0.80
CA GLU A 201 -3.19 -3.51 0.47
C GLU A 201 -1.67 -3.39 0.36
N LEU A 202 -1.02 -2.85 1.40
CA LEU A 202 0.44 -2.67 1.42
C LEU A 202 1.18 -3.76 2.21
N ASN A 203 0.44 -4.71 2.76
CA ASN A 203 0.98 -5.87 3.46
C ASN A 203 0.76 -7.15 2.64
N GLN A 204 1.67 -8.12 2.81
CA GLN A 204 1.50 -9.44 2.19
C GLN A 204 0.41 -10.27 2.88
N GLU A 205 0.21 -10.06 4.17
CA GLU A 205 -0.87 -10.68 4.93
C GLU A 205 -2.15 -9.86 4.85
N ALA A 206 -3.28 -10.55 4.86
CA ALA A 206 -4.58 -9.91 4.73
C ALA A 206 -4.96 -9.14 6.00
N THR A 207 -5.19 -7.84 5.88
CA THR A 207 -5.75 -7.01 6.96
C THR A 207 -7.16 -7.47 7.33
N HIS A 208 -7.95 -7.86 6.34
CA HIS A 208 -9.33 -8.34 6.52
C HIS A 208 -9.54 -9.71 5.86
N PRO A 209 -9.04 -10.83 6.46
CA PRO A 209 -9.11 -12.16 5.84
C PRO A 209 -10.54 -12.60 5.49
N TYR A 210 -11.53 -12.18 6.25
CA TYR A 210 -12.95 -12.50 6.04
C TYR A 210 -13.57 -11.84 4.79
N LEU A 211 -12.87 -10.90 4.16
CA LEU A 211 -13.30 -10.21 2.93
C LEU A 211 -12.69 -10.80 1.66
N LEU A 212 -11.70 -11.70 1.78
CA LEU A 212 -10.92 -12.24 0.65
C LEU A 212 -11.77 -12.96 -0.42
N HIS A 213 -12.92 -13.50 -0.05
CA HIS A 213 -13.76 -14.32 -0.92
C HIS A 213 -15.07 -13.63 -1.33
N ARG A 214 -15.19 -12.31 -1.10
CA ARG A 214 -16.37 -11.58 -1.55
C ARG A 214 -16.25 -11.22 -3.02
N GLU A 215 -17.19 -11.66 -3.84
CA GLU A 215 -17.20 -11.45 -5.30
C GLU A 215 -17.18 -9.96 -5.72
N ASN A 216 -17.63 -9.09 -4.85
CA ASN A 216 -17.66 -7.65 -5.11
C ASN A 216 -16.43 -6.90 -4.60
N ILE A 217 -15.43 -7.60 -4.03
CA ILE A 217 -14.19 -7.00 -3.53
C ILE A 217 -12.99 -7.65 -4.22
N THR A 218 -12.23 -6.86 -4.94
CA THR A 218 -10.93 -7.25 -5.51
C THR A 218 -9.83 -6.64 -4.66
N ILE A 219 -8.92 -7.48 -4.16
CA ILE A 219 -7.77 -7.01 -3.37
C ILE A 219 -6.51 -7.14 -4.22
N ILE A 220 -5.81 -6.03 -4.42
CA ILE A 220 -4.47 -5.98 -5.00
C ILE A 220 -3.49 -6.00 -3.84
N ARG A 221 -2.56 -6.95 -3.85
CA ARG A 221 -1.61 -7.15 -2.77
C ARG A 221 -0.20 -7.34 -3.31
N PRO A 222 0.83 -6.84 -2.62
CA PRO A 222 2.20 -6.96 -3.10
C PRO A 222 2.65 -8.43 -3.12
N SER A 223 3.14 -8.86 -4.27
CA SER A 223 3.72 -10.20 -4.46
C SER A 223 5.09 -10.34 -3.78
N LYS A 224 5.72 -9.23 -3.38
CA LYS A 224 6.99 -9.17 -2.65
C LYS A 224 6.89 -8.23 -1.47
N HIS A 225 7.76 -8.43 -0.47
CA HIS A 225 7.83 -7.52 0.69
C HIS A 225 8.25 -6.11 0.25
N LEU A 226 7.53 -5.09 0.71
CA LEU A 226 7.76 -3.69 0.33
C LEU A 226 8.83 -2.96 1.17
N GLY A 227 9.46 -3.64 2.16
CA GLY A 227 10.43 -3.00 3.05
C GLY A 227 9.79 -2.15 4.15
N GLY A 228 10.56 -1.27 4.78
CA GLY A 228 10.14 -0.41 5.88
C GLY A 228 9.23 0.75 5.43
N PHE A 229 8.37 1.24 6.32
CA PHE A 229 7.40 2.30 6.02
C PHE A 229 8.02 3.72 5.96
N LEU A 230 9.22 3.92 6.50
CA LEU A 230 9.99 5.17 6.42
C LEU A 230 11.18 5.09 5.47
N ASP A 231 11.24 4.08 4.65
CA ASP A 231 12.31 3.90 3.68
C ASP A 231 11.97 4.63 2.37
N PHE A 232 12.56 5.81 2.21
CA PHE A 232 12.38 6.70 1.05
C PHE A 232 13.56 6.62 0.06
N ASN A 233 14.31 5.51 0.05
CA ASN A 233 15.35 5.28 -0.96
C ASN A 233 14.72 5.28 -2.36
N ARG A 234 15.28 6.03 -3.30
CA ARG A 234 14.73 6.21 -4.66
C ARG A 234 14.58 4.89 -5.40
N GLU A 235 15.61 4.06 -5.38
CA GLU A 235 15.57 2.75 -6.05
C GLU A 235 14.43 1.86 -5.51
N LEU A 236 14.24 1.85 -4.19
CA LEU A 236 13.17 1.10 -3.55
C LEU A 236 11.78 1.67 -3.88
N LEU A 237 11.64 3.00 -3.94
CA LEU A 237 10.39 3.62 -4.37
C LEU A 237 10.05 3.25 -5.82
N ASP A 238 11.04 3.28 -6.73
CA ASP A 238 10.87 2.88 -8.14
C ASP A 238 10.48 1.39 -8.27
N GLN A 239 11.11 0.52 -7.47
CA GLN A 239 10.76 -0.90 -7.41
C GLN A 239 9.31 -1.10 -6.93
N ARG A 240 8.86 -0.35 -5.91
CA ARG A 240 7.50 -0.40 -5.39
C ARG A 240 6.47 0.07 -6.42
N ILE A 241 6.73 1.18 -7.12
CA ILE A 241 5.87 1.68 -8.20
C ILE A 241 5.73 0.61 -9.28
N ARG A 242 6.87 0.06 -9.73
CA ARG A 242 6.87 -0.99 -10.76
C ARG A 242 6.14 -2.24 -10.29
N LEU A 243 6.35 -2.67 -9.04
CA LEU A 243 5.68 -3.85 -8.49
C LEU A 243 4.17 -3.65 -8.42
N GLY A 244 3.69 -2.48 -7.94
CA GLY A 244 2.27 -2.16 -7.88
C GLY A 244 1.60 -2.21 -9.25
N TYR A 245 2.26 -1.67 -10.26
CA TYR A 245 1.78 -1.73 -11.64
C TYR A 245 1.66 -3.20 -12.13
N LEU A 246 2.70 -4.01 -11.96
CA LEU A 246 2.71 -5.40 -12.41
C LEU A 246 1.73 -6.29 -11.64
N ASP A 247 1.64 -6.14 -10.32
CA ASP A 247 0.72 -6.93 -9.49
C ASP A 247 -0.74 -6.60 -9.81
N THR A 248 -1.04 -5.34 -10.14
CA THR A 248 -2.35 -4.94 -10.63
C THR A 248 -2.68 -5.64 -11.93
N LEU A 249 -1.78 -5.61 -12.92
CA LEU A 249 -2.00 -6.30 -14.20
C LEU A 249 -2.17 -7.82 -14.03
N LYS A 250 -1.44 -8.44 -13.08
CA LYS A 250 -1.63 -9.86 -12.73
C LYS A 250 -2.99 -10.10 -12.09
N THR A 251 -3.42 -9.27 -11.14
CA THR A 251 -4.72 -9.37 -10.48
C THR A 251 -5.87 -9.34 -11.50
N PHE A 252 -5.76 -8.50 -12.53
CA PHE A 252 -6.73 -8.41 -13.63
C PHE A 252 -6.43 -9.33 -14.82
N LYS A 253 -5.54 -10.31 -14.63
CA LYS A 253 -5.22 -11.37 -15.63
C LYS A 253 -4.68 -10.84 -16.97
N LYS A 254 -4.10 -9.63 -16.97
CA LYS A 254 -3.40 -9.08 -18.14
C LYS A 254 -1.98 -9.60 -18.25
N LEU A 255 -1.40 -9.95 -17.09
CA LEU A 255 -0.12 -10.64 -16.99
C LEU A 255 -0.28 -11.93 -16.20
N LYS A 256 0.62 -12.88 -16.42
CA LYS A 256 0.81 -14.11 -15.65
C LYS A 256 2.19 -14.10 -14.98
N GLY A 257 2.45 -15.14 -14.18
CA GLY A 257 3.70 -15.39 -13.50
C GLY A 257 3.69 -15.02 -12.03
N HIS A 258 4.47 -15.75 -11.24
CA HIS A 258 4.61 -15.52 -9.80
C HIS A 258 5.80 -14.59 -9.51
N ARG A 259 7.03 -15.02 -9.83
CA ARG A 259 8.28 -14.23 -9.64
C ARG A 259 8.46 -13.17 -10.71
N PHE A 260 8.08 -13.46 -11.95
CA PHE A 260 8.17 -12.59 -13.11
C PHE A 260 6.76 -12.18 -13.56
N ALA A 261 6.70 -11.24 -14.47
CA ALA A 261 5.48 -10.82 -15.10
C ALA A 261 5.66 -10.91 -16.61
N PHE A 262 4.77 -11.64 -17.28
CA PHE A 262 4.81 -11.83 -18.73
C PHE A 262 3.40 -11.84 -19.31
N TYR A 263 3.28 -11.50 -20.57
CA TYR A 263 2.02 -11.57 -21.29
C TYR A 263 1.65 -13.04 -21.52
N PRO A 264 0.37 -13.43 -21.28
CA PRO A 264 -0.08 -14.78 -21.56
C PRO A 264 -0.06 -15.02 -23.08
N GLU A 265 0.73 -15.98 -23.54
CA GLU A 265 0.69 -16.49 -24.91
C GLU A 265 -0.21 -17.72 -24.95
N GLU A 266 -0.89 -17.95 -26.09
CA GLU A 266 -1.87 -19.05 -26.21
C GLU A 266 -1.26 -20.44 -25.94
N ASN A 267 -0.01 -20.66 -26.33
CA ASN A 267 0.69 -21.94 -26.21
C ASN A 267 1.66 -22.04 -25.04
N ILE A 268 1.73 -21.02 -24.13
CA ILE A 268 2.74 -21.00 -23.07
C ILE A 268 2.62 -22.18 -22.11
N GLN A 269 1.40 -22.66 -21.86
CA GLN A 269 1.17 -23.82 -21.01
C GLN A 269 1.68 -25.11 -21.65
N GLU A 270 1.53 -25.26 -22.96
CA GLU A 270 2.05 -26.44 -23.69
C GLU A 270 3.58 -26.42 -23.70
N ILE A 271 4.18 -25.25 -23.92
CA ILE A 271 5.64 -25.07 -23.88
C ILE A 271 6.16 -25.39 -22.47
N ALA A 272 5.52 -24.84 -21.42
CA ALA A 272 5.91 -25.08 -20.04
C ALA A 272 5.78 -26.56 -19.66
N LEU A 273 4.70 -27.24 -20.08
CA LEU A 273 4.48 -28.67 -19.85
C LEU A 273 5.52 -29.52 -20.59
N SER A 274 5.83 -29.16 -21.84
CA SER A 274 6.87 -29.83 -22.62
C SER A 274 8.24 -29.72 -21.95
N PHE A 275 8.58 -28.54 -21.46
CA PHE A 275 9.83 -28.29 -20.74
C PHE A 275 9.89 -29.05 -19.41
N HIS A 276 8.78 -29.05 -18.67
CA HIS A 276 8.63 -29.84 -17.44
C HIS A 276 8.90 -31.31 -17.68
N ASN A 277 8.28 -31.89 -18.72
CA ASN A 277 8.48 -33.30 -19.07
C ASN A 277 9.93 -33.61 -19.48
N GLN A 278 10.60 -32.68 -20.17
CA GLN A 278 12.02 -32.82 -20.48
C GLN A 278 12.88 -32.87 -19.22
N ILE A 279 12.63 -31.97 -18.23
CA ILE A 279 13.35 -31.98 -16.96
C ILE A 279 13.13 -33.28 -16.21
N LEU A 280 11.86 -33.76 -16.09
CA LEU A 280 11.57 -35.02 -15.44
C LEU A 280 12.30 -36.21 -16.13
N ASN A 281 12.36 -36.19 -17.45
CA ASN A 281 13.11 -37.20 -18.18
C ASN A 281 14.61 -37.16 -17.88
N TYR A 282 15.19 -35.97 -17.81
CA TYR A 282 16.58 -35.77 -17.40
C TYR A 282 16.80 -36.24 -15.96
N GLU A 283 15.97 -35.88 -15.01
CA GLU A 283 16.06 -36.31 -13.62
C GLU A 283 16.01 -37.85 -13.53
N ASN A 284 15.08 -38.46 -14.23
CA ASN A 284 14.97 -39.94 -14.26
C ASN A 284 16.21 -40.63 -14.85
N GLN A 285 16.82 -40.04 -15.86
CA GLN A 285 18.06 -40.57 -16.45
C GLN A 285 19.28 -40.39 -15.54
N TYR A 286 19.38 -39.24 -14.84
CA TYR A 286 20.49 -38.93 -13.96
C TYR A 286 20.38 -39.57 -12.57
N ASN A 287 19.18 -39.67 -12.01
CA ASN A 287 18.95 -40.35 -10.73
C ASN A 287 19.37 -41.82 -10.75
N HIS A 288 19.36 -42.48 -11.89
CA HIS A 288 19.98 -43.79 -12.03
C HIS A 288 21.50 -43.80 -11.90
N HIS A 289 22.16 -42.64 -12.06
CA HIS A 289 23.61 -42.50 -11.94
C HIS A 289 24.07 -41.77 -10.66
N LEU A 290 23.17 -41.02 -10.00
CA LEU A 290 23.51 -40.14 -8.85
C LEU A 290 23.00 -40.65 -7.50
N LEU A 291 22.36 -41.84 -7.44
CA LEU A 291 21.86 -42.45 -6.19
C LEU A 291 22.94 -42.80 -5.14
N THR A 292 24.17 -42.33 -5.33
CA THR A 292 25.25 -42.45 -4.33
C THR A 292 25.64 -41.14 -3.61
N ILE A 293 24.99 -40.04 -3.92
CA ILE A 293 25.22 -38.76 -3.24
C ILE A 293 23.96 -38.36 -2.46
N SER A 294 24.06 -38.47 -1.15
CA SER A 294 23.01 -38.18 -0.18
C SER A 294 22.53 -36.73 -0.21
N ASP A 295 21.25 -36.53 0.06
CA ASP A 295 20.58 -35.25 0.37
C ASP A 295 20.39 -34.24 -0.78
N GLU A 296 19.96 -34.70 -1.93
CA GLU A 296 19.82 -33.77 -3.04
C GLU A 296 18.38 -33.40 -3.32
N THR A 297 18.12 -32.12 -3.19
CA THR A 297 16.90 -31.49 -3.67
C THR A 297 16.78 -31.75 -5.18
N PRO A 298 15.68 -32.37 -5.65
CA PRO A 298 15.50 -32.61 -7.09
C PRO A 298 15.70 -31.33 -7.90
N ILE A 299 16.29 -31.44 -9.12
CA ILE A 299 16.47 -30.28 -10.00
C ILE A 299 15.16 -29.52 -10.19
N LEU A 300 14.05 -30.25 -10.23
CA LEU A 300 12.71 -29.65 -10.30
C LEU A 300 12.40 -28.76 -9.11
N ASP A 301 12.81 -29.12 -7.89
CA ASP A 301 12.58 -28.29 -6.70
C ASP A 301 13.48 -27.07 -6.66
N LEU A 302 14.73 -27.18 -7.13
CA LEU A 302 15.62 -26.03 -7.34
C LEU A 302 15.07 -25.07 -8.41
N LEU A 303 14.46 -25.58 -9.46
CA LEU A 303 13.84 -24.77 -10.50
C LEU A 303 12.50 -24.16 -10.02
N LYS A 304 11.76 -24.82 -9.12
CA LYS A 304 10.58 -24.26 -8.45
C LYS A 304 10.93 -23.02 -7.65
N GLU A 305 12.08 -22.98 -7.01
CA GLU A 305 12.54 -21.78 -6.29
C GLU A 305 13.02 -20.66 -7.21
N ASN A 306 13.40 -20.99 -8.45
CA ASN A 306 14.13 -20.06 -9.32
C ASN A 306 13.41 -19.52 -10.54
N THR A 307 12.18 -19.92 -10.93
CA THR A 307 11.48 -19.27 -12.07
C THR A 307 10.54 -20.14 -12.86
N TYR A 308 10.79 -21.45 -12.87
CA TYR A 308 10.16 -22.40 -13.78
C TYR A 308 8.64 -22.49 -13.59
N LEU A 309 8.18 -22.38 -12.31
CA LEU A 309 6.75 -22.42 -11.98
C LEU A 309 5.96 -21.18 -12.39
N ASP A 310 6.61 -20.12 -12.80
CA ASP A 310 5.91 -18.94 -13.32
C ASP A 310 5.13 -19.27 -14.62
N TYR A 311 5.48 -20.37 -15.28
CA TYR A 311 4.87 -20.82 -16.52
C TYR A 311 3.88 -21.97 -16.33
N LEU A 312 3.92 -22.68 -15.21
CA LEU A 312 2.98 -23.72 -14.84
C LEU A 312 1.83 -23.17 -13.99
#